data_95596b743c88ac1cb1731f917ca87a55
#
_entry.id   95596b743c88ac1cb1731f917ca87a55
#
_cell.length_a   1.000
_cell.length_b   1.000
_cell.length_c   1.000
_cell.angle_alpha   90.00
_cell.angle_beta   90.00
_cell.angle_gamma   90.00
#
_symmetry.space_group_name_H-M   'P 1'
#
loop_
_entity.id
_entity.type
_entity.pdbx_description
1 polymer ?
#
loop_
_entity_poly.entity_id
_entity_poly.type
_entity_poly.pdbx_seq_one_letter_code
_entity_poly.pdbx_strand_id
1 'polypeptide(L)'
;MAKRDVPMRWDRKMQQRLARGEAAALGELYDRFASLVHGLAHRVLDDERAADRITRDVFAHVWEHPDAYDPRQGPLRTWVATLTHRFAVQRLRATETAALARGGPGTAEELETKVRHASVAARADYIVQSMPAPLRAALELAYFQRRDYRQTAADLGVTEDEARRRLRLGLQLLSTARNATTAPQPPGAPPGYGGAA
;
A
#
# COMPACT_ATOMS: atom_id res chain seq x y z
N MET A 1 26.72 1.78 -9.77
CA MET A 1 26.35 0.80 -8.74
C MET A 1 26.07 1.37 -7.33
N ALA A 2 25.58 2.62 -7.17
CA ALA A 2 25.55 3.28 -5.85
C ALA A 2 24.16 3.77 -5.39
N LYS A 3 23.02 3.33 -5.97
CA LYS A 3 21.70 3.89 -5.66
C LYS A 3 20.75 2.98 -4.84
N ARG A 4 21.13 1.75 -4.50
CA ARG A 4 20.27 0.84 -3.71
C ARG A 4 20.49 0.90 -2.18
N ASP A 5 21.62 1.42 -1.71
CA ASP A 5 21.96 1.40 -0.29
C ASP A 5 21.37 2.55 0.55
N VAL A 6 20.95 3.65 -0.08
CA VAL A 6 20.46 4.84 0.63
C VAL A 6 19.12 4.61 1.34
N PRO A 7 18.09 3.99 0.72
CA PRO A 7 16.84 3.67 1.41
C PRO A 7 17.04 2.75 2.61
N MET A 8 17.78 1.66 2.44
CA MET A 8 18.04 0.68 3.51
C MET A 8 18.79 1.27 4.71
N ARG A 9 19.71 2.23 4.49
CA ARG A 9 20.43 2.91 5.57
C ARG A 9 19.51 3.82 6.38
N TRP A 10 18.65 4.57 5.70
CA TRP A 10 17.66 5.43 6.35
C TRP A 10 16.63 4.60 7.12
N ASP A 11 16.09 3.54 6.53
CA ASP A 11 15.11 2.65 7.14
C ASP A 11 15.64 2.03 8.44
N ARG A 12 16.88 1.52 8.41
CA ARG A 12 17.56 0.97 9.60
C ARG A 12 17.76 2.01 10.69
N LYS A 13 18.24 3.21 10.32
CA LYS A 13 18.43 4.31 11.27
C LYS A 13 17.10 4.76 11.87
N MET A 14 16.06 4.83 11.06
CA MET A 14 14.71 5.18 11.50
C MET A 14 14.16 4.18 12.51
N GLN A 15 14.25 2.89 12.22
CA GLN A 15 13.86 1.83 13.16
C GLN A 15 14.60 1.92 14.50
N GLN A 16 15.92 2.14 14.47
CA GLN A 16 16.72 2.30 15.69
C GLN A 16 16.30 3.53 16.52
N ARG A 17 15.97 4.63 15.87
CA ARG A 17 15.51 5.86 16.55
C ARG A 17 14.13 5.67 17.18
N LEU A 18 13.21 5.02 16.46
CA LEU A 18 11.89 4.63 16.99
C LEU A 18 12.02 3.70 18.20
N ALA A 19 12.89 2.68 18.11
CA ALA A 19 13.15 1.74 19.21
C ALA A 19 13.75 2.43 20.47
N ARG A 20 14.40 3.58 20.30
CA ARG A 20 14.87 4.42 21.42
C ARG A 20 13.81 5.41 21.92
N GLY A 21 12.63 5.41 21.38
CA GLY A 21 11.55 6.34 21.76
C GLY A 21 11.81 7.79 21.35
N GLU A 22 12.56 8.03 20.27
CA GLU A 22 12.80 9.39 19.75
C GLU A 22 11.53 9.95 19.08
N ALA A 23 10.79 10.82 19.73
CA ALA A 23 9.56 11.43 19.19
C ALA A 23 9.78 12.12 17.84
N ALA A 24 10.95 12.75 17.63
CA ALA A 24 11.31 13.36 16.35
C ALA A 24 11.35 12.34 15.20
N ALA A 25 11.71 11.07 15.47
CA ALA A 25 11.71 10.02 14.46
C ALA A 25 10.28 9.68 14.01
N LEU A 26 9.31 9.66 14.93
CA LEU A 26 7.90 9.48 14.59
C LEU A 26 7.39 10.64 13.73
N GLY A 27 7.74 11.88 14.06
CA GLY A 27 7.39 13.07 13.26
C GLY A 27 7.91 12.95 11.82
N GLU A 28 9.21 12.67 11.66
CA GLU A 28 9.81 12.47 10.33
C GLU A 28 9.15 11.32 9.53
N LEU A 29 8.76 10.25 10.23
CA LEU A 29 8.07 9.12 9.62
C LEU A 29 6.67 9.53 9.16
N TYR A 30 5.95 10.28 10.00
CA TYR A 30 4.64 10.80 9.70
C TYR A 30 4.68 11.72 8.48
N ASP A 31 5.55 12.72 8.47
CA ASP A 31 5.70 13.66 7.34
C ASP A 31 6.00 12.94 6.03
N ARG A 32 6.73 11.84 6.10
CA ARG A 32 7.13 11.08 4.93
C ARG A 32 6.05 10.14 4.39
N PHE A 33 5.23 9.57 5.27
CA PHE A 33 4.32 8.48 4.89
C PHE A 33 2.84 8.74 5.17
N ALA A 34 2.44 9.84 5.80
CA ALA A 34 1.04 10.11 6.13
C ALA A 34 0.14 10.11 4.88
N SER A 35 0.55 10.78 3.80
CA SER A 35 -0.21 10.80 2.55
C SER A 35 -0.35 9.40 1.92
N LEU A 36 0.69 8.56 2.01
CA LEU A 36 0.63 7.17 1.54
C LEU A 36 -0.35 6.36 2.37
N VAL A 37 -0.24 6.44 3.70
CA VAL A 37 -1.09 5.69 4.64
C VAL A 37 -2.54 6.10 4.48
N HIS A 38 -2.82 7.39 4.49
CA HIS A 38 -4.16 7.92 4.33
C HIS A 38 -4.77 7.53 2.98
N GLY A 39 -4.04 7.73 1.88
CA GLY A 39 -4.51 7.38 0.54
C GLY A 39 -4.83 5.90 0.38
N LEU A 40 -3.99 5.00 0.93
CA LEU A 40 -4.25 3.57 0.93
C LEU A 40 -5.47 3.18 1.79
N ALA A 41 -5.60 3.78 2.97
CA ALA A 41 -6.74 3.54 3.85
C ALA A 41 -8.04 4.02 3.20
N HIS A 42 -8.04 5.22 2.62
CA HIS A 42 -9.19 5.77 1.91
C HIS A 42 -9.59 4.89 0.71
N ARG A 43 -8.64 4.38 -0.05
CA ARG A 43 -8.92 3.49 -1.18
C ARG A 43 -9.61 2.18 -0.77
N VAL A 44 -9.32 1.67 0.42
CA VAL A 44 -9.95 0.44 0.94
C VAL A 44 -11.32 0.72 1.54
N LEU A 45 -11.47 1.84 2.25
CA LEU A 45 -12.63 2.11 3.11
C LEU A 45 -13.68 3.00 2.46
N ASP A 46 -13.30 3.81 1.45
CA ASP A 46 -14.11 4.83 0.79
C ASP A 46 -14.81 5.78 1.81
N ASP A 47 -14.12 6.05 2.92
CA ASP A 47 -14.58 6.89 4.03
C ASP A 47 -13.39 7.67 4.61
N GLU A 48 -13.44 8.99 4.47
CA GLU A 48 -12.39 9.92 4.91
C GLU A 48 -12.12 9.81 6.41
N ARG A 49 -13.18 9.79 7.23
CA ARG A 49 -13.06 9.69 8.69
C ARG A 49 -12.49 8.35 9.14
N ALA A 50 -12.82 7.28 8.43
CA ALA A 50 -12.24 5.97 8.69
C ALA A 50 -10.76 5.94 8.26
N ALA A 51 -10.41 6.56 7.13
CA ALA A 51 -9.03 6.69 6.68
C ALA A 51 -8.16 7.48 7.67
N ASP A 52 -8.68 8.58 8.22
CA ASP A 52 -8.02 9.35 9.28
C ASP A 52 -7.76 8.52 10.54
N ARG A 53 -8.72 7.69 10.94
CA ARG A 53 -8.55 6.80 12.09
C ARG A 53 -7.46 5.76 11.82
N ILE A 54 -7.52 5.09 10.67
CA ILE A 54 -6.49 4.11 10.30
C ILE A 54 -5.11 4.76 10.21
N THR A 55 -5.02 5.99 9.72
CA THR A 55 -3.75 6.72 9.65
C THR A 55 -3.17 6.87 11.07
N ARG A 56 -3.95 7.33 12.03
CA ARG A 56 -3.50 7.43 13.42
C ARG A 56 -3.13 6.09 14.03
N ASP A 57 -3.95 5.06 13.81
CA ASP A 57 -3.74 3.72 14.34
C ASP A 57 -2.45 3.09 13.81
N VAL A 58 -2.13 3.30 12.54
CA VAL A 58 -0.88 2.81 11.92
C VAL A 58 0.34 3.46 12.56
N PHE A 59 0.35 4.80 12.73
CA PHE A 59 1.49 5.48 13.35
C PHE A 59 1.60 5.19 14.84
N ALA A 60 0.49 5.03 15.56
CA ALA A 60 0.47 4.57 16.93
C ALA A 60 1.08 3.16 17.05
N HIS A 61 0.67 2.23 16.18
CA HIS A 61 1.23 0.88 16.16
C HIS A 61 2.74 0.87 15.87
N VAL A 62 3.20 1.69 14.94
CA VAL A 62 4.64 1.81 14.64
C VAL A 62 5.42 2.33 15.85
N TRP A 63 4.84 3.27 16.60
CA TRP A 63 5.43 3.83 17.80
C TRP A 63 5.47 2.83 18.96
N GLU A 64 4.38 2.11 19.18
CA GLU A 64 4.25 1.12 20.24
C GLU A 64 5.06 -0.16 19.98
N HIS A 65 5.27 -0.51 18.69
CA HIS A 65 5.90 -1.76 18.29
C HIS A 65 7.02 -1.52 17.25
N PRO A 66 8.07 -0.75 17.59
CA PRO A 66 9.14 -0.41 16.66
C PRO A 66 9.93 -1.64 16.17
N ASP A 67 9.94 -2.73 16.95
CA ASP A 67 10.60 -3.99 16.62
C ASP A 67 9.78 -4.87 15.66
N ALA A 68 8.52 -4.53 15.39
CA ALA A 68 7.70 -5.24 14.41
C ALA A 68 8.21 -5.05 12.97
N TYR A 69 9.01 -4.02 12.71
CA TYR A 69 9.67 -3.80 11.44
C TYR A 69 11.09 -4.37 11.43
N ASP A 70 11.37 -5.31 10.52
CA ASP A 70 12.71 -5.81 10.24
C ASP A 70 13.23 -5.27 8.90
N PRO A 71 14.28 -4.40 8.90
CA PRO A 71 14.86 -3.84 7.68
C PRO A 71 15.46 -4.89 6.72
N ARG A 72 15.67 -6.13 7.18
CA ARG A 72 16.17 -7.23 6.34
C ARG A 72 15.08 -7.80 5.43
N GLN A 73 13.81 -7.66 5.82
CA GLN A 73 12.67 -8.20 5.07
C GLN A 73 12.21 -7.27 3.95
N GLY A 74 12.67 -6.00 3.93
CA GLY A 74 12.36 -5.08 2.86
C GLY A 74 12.26 -3.62 3.31
N PRO A 75 11.93 -2.71 2.38
CA PRO A 75 11.84 -1.28 2.67
C PRO A 75 10.73 -0.95 3.68
N LEU A 76 11.00 0.02 4.56
CA LEU A 76 10.04 0.54 5.54
C LEU A 76 8.74 1.04 4.88
N ARG A 77 8.86 1.67 3.71
CA ARG A 77 7.70 2.08 2.90
C ARG A 77 6.74 0.92 2.60
N THR A 78 7.29 -0.22 2.17
CA THR A 78 6.50 -1.41 1.83
C THR A 78 5.85 -2.01 3.07
N TRP A 79 6.58 -2.06 4.18
CA TRP A 79 6.06 -2.55 5.44
C TRP A 79 4.92 -1.69 5.98
N VAL A 80 5.07 -0.35 5.99
CA VAL A 80 4.02 0.60 6.38
C VAL A 80 2.79 0.44 5.49
N ALA A 81 2.96 0.32 4.17
CA ALA A 81 1.84 0.11 3.25
C ALA A 81 1.10 -1.21 3.52
N THR A 82 1.83 -2.29 3.82
CA THR A 82 1.25 -3.60 4.17
C THR A 82 0.49 -3.53 5.49
N LEU A 83 1.05 -2.84 6.48
CA LEU A 83 0.40 -2.61 7.78
C LEU A 83 -0.90 -1.81 7.60
N THR A 84 -0.86 -0.73 6.82
CA THR A 84 -2.04 0.09 6.49
C THR A 84 -3.13 -0.73 5.84
N HIS A 85 -2.78 -1.51 4.82
CA HIS A 85 -3.73 -2.38 4.14
C HIS A 85 -4.38 -3.37 5.09
N ARG A 86 -3.60 -4.02 5.97
CA ARG A 86 -4.12 -4.96 6.98
C ARG A 86 -5.13 -4.28 7.90
N PHE A 87 -4.81 -3.10 8.43
CA PHE A 87 -5.72 -2.37 9.33
C PHE A 87 -6.99 -1.91 8.62
N ALA A 88 -6.86 -1.41 7.39
CA ALA A 88 -8.01 -0.97 6.61
C ALA A 88 -8.96 -2.13 6.26
N VAL A 89 -8.42 -3.28 5.83
CA VAL A 89 -9.22 -4.48 5.54
C VAL A 89 -9.90 -5.03 6.80
N GLN A 90 -9.18 -5.07 7.93
CA GLN A 90 -9.76 -5.48 9.21
C GLN A 90 -10.92 -4.55 9.62
N ARG A 91 -10.74 -3.24 9.45
CA ARG A 91 -11.79 -2.25 9.72
C ARG A 91 -12.99 -2.43 8.79
N LEU A 92 -12.76 -2.63 7.49
CA LEU A 92 -13.81 -2.88 6.50
C LEU A 92 -14.64 -4.10 6.91
N ARG A 93 -13.97 -5.23 7.19
CA ARG A 93 -14.66 -6.44 7.65
C ARG A 93 -15.47 -6.23 8.91
N ALA A 94 -14.90 -5.58 9.93
CA ALA A 94 -15.60 -5.32 11.18
C ALA A 94 -16.85 -4.45 10.97
N THR A 95 -16.77 -3.43 10.14
CA THR A 95 -17.89 -2.52 9.85
C THR A 95 -19.01 -3.23 9.10
N GLU A 96 -18.68 -3.97 8.05
CA GLU A 96 -19.66 -4.70 7.23
C GLU A 96 -20.30 -5.87 8.00
N THR A 97 -19.50 -6.64 8.77
CA THR A 97 -20.02 -7.71 9.63
C THR A 97 -21.01 -7.14 10.68
N ALA A 98 -20.68 -6.01 11.28
CA ALA A 98 -21.57 -5.35 12.22
C ALA A 98 -22.84 -4.81 11.53
N ALA A 99 -22.78 -4.38 10.27
CA ALA A 99 -23.95 -3.99 9.51
C ALA A 99 -24.86 -5.18 9.19
N LEU A 100 -24.28 -6.30 8.74
CA LEU A 100 -25.01 -7.55 8.49
C LEU A 100 -25.68 -8.08 9.76
N ALA A 101 -24.99 -8.07 10.91
CA ALA A 101 -25.56 -8.51 12.19
C ALA A 101 -26.76 -7.66 12.65
N ARG A 102 -26.86 -6.41 12.19
CA ARG A 102 -28.01 -5.52 12.44
C ARG A 102 -29.13 -5.64 11.41
N GLY A 103 -29.07 -6.63 10.50
CA GLY A 103 -30.07 -6.82 9.45
C GLY A 103 -29.83 -5.92 8.23
N GLY A 104 -28.63 -5.38 8.05
CA GLY A 104 -28.26 -4.63 6.86
C GLY A 104 -28.25 -5.52 5.62
N PRO A 105 -28.37 -4.92 4.41
CA PRO A 105 -28.35 -5.67 3.17
C PRO A 105 -26.97 -6.26 2.90
N GLY A 106 -26.94 -7.44 2.27
CA GLY A 106 -25.72 -8.09 1.83
C GLY A 106 -25.54 -9.51 2.39
N THR A 107 -24.56 -10.19 1.86
CA THR A 107 -24.17 -11.54 2.26
C THR A 107 -22.69 -11.60 2.64
N ALA A 108 -22.28 -12.66 3.33
CA ALA A 108 -20.86 -12.88 3.64
C ALA A 108 -20.00 -13.01 2.36
N GLU A 109 -20.55 -13.55 1.29
CA GLU A 109 -19.87 -13.71 -0.01
C GLU A 109 -19.66 -12.34 -0.69
N GLU A 110 -20.66 -11.46 -0.64
CA GLU A 110 -20.54 -10.08 -1.13
C GLU A 110 -19.51 -9.30 -0.34
N LEU A 111 -19.43 -9.49 0.98
CA LEU A 111 -18.39 -8.90 1.81
C LEU A 111 -16.98 -9.34 1.37
N GLU A 112 -16.75 -10.63 1.18
CA GLU A 112 -15.43 -11.13 0.74
C GLU A 112 -15.09 -10.63 -0.68
N THR A 113 -16.06 -10.49 -1.54
CA THR A 113 -15.89 -9.91 -2.87
C THR A 113 -15.52 -8.42 -2.78
N LYS A 114 -16.19 -7.65 -1.92
CA LYS A 114 -15.88 -6.24 -1.64
C LYS A 114 -14.45 -6.07 -1.09
N VAL A 115 -14.07 -6.89 -0.11
CA VAL A 115 -12.71 -6.90 0.47
C VAL A 115 -11.67 -7.22 -0.60
N ARG A 116 -11.93 -8.20 -1.46
CA ARG A 116 -11.02 -8.56 -2.54
C ARG A 116 -10.83 -7.43 -3.54
N HIS A 117 -11.91 -6.80 -3.97
CA HIS A 117 -11.86 -5.67 -4.90
C HIS A 117 -11.12 -4.47 -4.30
N ALA A 118 -11.43 -4.10 -3.06
CA ALA A 118 -10.73 -3.02 -2.35
C ALA A 118 -9.23 -3.31 -2.21
N SER A 119 -8.86 -4.55 -1.90
CA SER A 119 -7.47 -4.98 -1.77
C SER A 119 -6.71 -4.90 -3.10
N VAL A 120 -7.33 -5.34 -4.20
CA VAL A 120 -6.72 -5.25 -5.54
C VAL A 120 -6.52 -3.80 -5.95
N ALA A 121 -7.52 -2.94 -5.74
CA ALA A 121 -7.45 -1.52 -6.07
C ALA A 121 -6.35 -0.81 -5.27
N ALA A 122 -6.30 -1.00 -3.95
CA ALA A 122 -5.28 -0.40 -3.09
C ALA A 122 -3.86 -0.85 -3.47
N ARG A 123 -3.69 -2.12 -3.86
CA ARG A 123 -2.41 -2.65 -4.31
C ARG A 123 -1.98 -2.07 -5.65
N ALA A 124 -2.90 -1.93 -6.59
CA ALA A 124 -2.63 -1.30 -7.88
C ALA A 124 -2.18 0.16 -7.69
N ASP A 125 -2.88 0.92 -6.86
CA ASP A 125 -2.52 2.30 -6.52
C ASP A 125 -1.13 2.39 -5.86
N TYR A 126 -0.84 1.51 -4.90
CA TYR A 126 0.47 1.47 -4.27
C TYR A 126 1.59 1.27 -5.28
N ILE A 127 1.39 0.38 -6.26
CA ILE A 127 2.37 0.11 -7.31
C ILE A 127 2.53 1.31 -8.22
N VAL A 128 1.42 1.92 -8.67
CA VAL A 128 1.48 3.13 -9.50
C VAL A 128 2.23 4.25 -8.77
N GLN A 129 1.94 4.50 -7.49
CA GLN A 129 2.64 5.51 -6.70
C GLN A 129 4.11 5.19 -6.42
N SER A 130 4.47 3.91 -6.34
CA SER A 130 5.83 3.44 -6.10
C SER A 130 6.65 3.35 -7.40
N MET A 131 6.00 3.48 -8.55
CA MET A 131 6.60 3.38 -9.86
C MET A 131 7.49 4.60 -10.15
N PRO A 132 8.62 4.41 -10.85
CA PRO A 132 9.42 5.54 -11.35
C PRO A 132 8.56 6.54 -12.13
N ALA A 133 8.75 7.84 -11.88
CA ALA A 133 7.93 8.90 -12.48
C ALA A 133 7.79 8.78 -14.02
N PRO A 134 8.83 8.43 -14.80
CA PRO A 134 8.68 8.28 -16.25
C PRO A 134 7.72 7.17 -16.68
N LEU A 135 7.63 6.07 -15.90
CA LEU A 135 6.71 4.97 -16.19
C LEU A 135 5.28 5.34 -15.81
N ARG A 136 5.13 5.99 -14.65
CA ARG A 136 3.83 6.47 -14.17
C ARG A 136 3.22 7.48 -15.13
N ALA A 137 3.99 8.50 -15.55
CA ALA A 137 3.53 9.50 -16.50
C ALA A 137 3.08 8.87 -17.85
N ALA A 138 3.80 7.88 -18.35
CA ALA A 138 3.41 7.18 -19.56
C ALA A 138 2.08 6.42 -19.39
N LEU A 139 1.88 5.75 -18.24
CA LEU A 139 0.62 5.04 -17.96
C LEU A 139 -0.54 6.01 -17.75
N GLU A 140 -0.33 7.14 -17.08
CA GLU A 140 -1.34 8.18 -16.87
C GLU A 140 -1.86 8.72 -18.20
N LEU A 141 -0.96 9.07 -19.14
CA LEU A 141 -1.34 9.52 -20.47
C LEU A 141 -2.11 8.45 -21.25
N ALA A 142 -1.63 7.22 -21.27
CA ALA A 142 -2.26 6.14 -22.01
C ALA A 142 -3.63 5.76 -21.44
N TYR A 143 -3.77 5.67 -20.11
CA TYR A 143 -4.99 5.19 -19.47
C TYR A 143 -6.05 6.26 -19.29
N PHE A 144 -5.71 7.42 -18.70
CA PHE A 144 -6.70 8.47 -18.41
C PHE A 144 -6.97 9.38 -19.59
N GLN A 145 -5.94 9.68 -20.41
CA GLN A 145 -6.09 10.55 -21.56
C GLN A 145 -6.26 9.78 -22.88
N ARG A 146 -6.31 8.44 -22.81
CA ARG A 146 -6.47 7.54 -23.96
C ARG A 146 -5.48 7.82 -25.10
N ARG A 147 -4.26 8.24 -24.74
CA ARG A 147 -3.19 8.50 -25.69
C ARG A 147 -2.61 7.20 -26.20
N ASP A 148 -2.42 7.09 -27.52
CA ASP A 148 -1.61 6.03 -28.09
C ASP A 148 -0.12 6.24 -27.78
N TYR A 149 0.74 5.30 -28.17
CA TYR A 149 2.18 5.39 -27.87
C TYR A 149 2.87 6.56 -28.60
N ARG A 150 2.36 7.01 -29.78
CA ARG A 150 2.89 8.15 -30.53
C ARG A 150 2.56 9.47 -29.84
N GLN A 151 1.31 9.61 -29.45
CA GLN A 151 0.84 10.77 -28.69
C GLN A 151 1.55 10.84 -27.33
N THR A 152 1.69 9.68 -26.64
CA THR A 152 2.44 9.59 -25.39
C THR A 152 3.90 10.00 -25.56
N ALA A 153 4.54 9.60 -26.67
CA ALA A 153 5.91 10.00 -27.00
C ALA A 153 6.03 11.51 -27.20
N ALA A 154 5.09 12.09 -27.94
CA ALA A 154 5.07 13.55 -28.19
C ALA A 154 4.83 14.31 -26.88
N ASP A 155 3.85 13.91 -26.05
CA ASP A 155 3.51 14.56 -24.79
C ASP A 155 4.66 14.48 -23.74
N LEU A 156 5.44 13.39 -23.76
CA LEU A 156 6.58 13.19 -22.86
C LEU A 156 7.93 13.69 -23.43
N GLY A 157 7.97 14.13 -24.69
CA GLY A 157 9.21 14.56 -25.35
C GLY A 157 10.23 13.43 -25.51
N VAL A 158 9.79 12.21 -25.79
CA VAL A 158 10.64 11.02 -25.95
C VAL A 158 10.40 10.35 -27.30
N THR A 159 11.24 9.37 -27.66
CA THR A 159 11.02 8.58 -28.87
C THR A 159 9.83 7.62 -28.70
N GLU A 160 9.21 7.20 -29.82
CA GLU A 160 8.11 6.23 -29.78
C GLU A 160 8.54 4.89 -29.16
N ASP A 161 9.77 4.45 -29.40
CA ASP A 161 10.29 3.21 -28.82
C ASP A 161 10.48 3.33 -27.30
N GLU A 162 10.91 4.49 -26.82
CA GLU A 162 11.00 4.75 -25.39
C GLU A 162 9.61 4.80 -24.75
N ALA A 163 8.62 5.43 -25.38
CA ALA A 163 7.24 5.44 -24.89
C ALA A 163 6.66 4.02 -24.82
N ARG A 164 6.83 3.20 -25.86
CA ARG A 164 6.44 1.77 -25.87
C ARG A 164 7.11 0.99 -24.74
N ARG A 165 8.42 1.20 -24.54
CA ARG A 165 9.17 0.54 -23.47
C ARG A 165 8.63 0.91 -22.09
N ARG A 166 8.37 2.19 -21.83
CA ARG A 166 7.80 2.68 -20.56
C ARG A 166 6.43 2.10 -20.31
N LEU A 167 5.53 2.13 -21.29
CA LEU A 167 4.20 1.55 -21.19
C LEU A 167 4.26 0.05 -20.90
N ARG A 168 5.10 -0.71 -21.61
CA ARG A 168 5.27 -2.15 -21.40
C ARG A 168 5.77 -2.45 -19.98
N LEU A 169 6.80 -1.76 -19.52
CA LEU A 169 7.36 -1.96 -18.17
C LEU A 169 6.34 -1.57 -17.08
N GLY A 170 5.62 -0.46 -17.26
CA GLY A 170 4.58 -0.04 -16.35
C GLY A 170 3.45 -1.06 -16.22
N LEU A 171 2.95 -1.57 -17.35
CA LEU A 171 1.94 -2.63 -17.39
C LEU A 171 2.44 -3.94 -16.79
N GLN A 172 3.69 -4.30 -16.99
CA GLN A 172 4.31 -5.49 -16.39
C GLN A 172 4.35 -5.38 -14.87
N LEU A 173 4.69 -4.21 -14.31
CA LEU A 173 4.65 -3.99 -12.87
C LEU A 173 3.23 -4.11 -12.30
N LEU A 174 2.21 -3.61 -13.01
CA LEU A 174 0.81 -3.76 -12.60
C LEU A 174 0.33 -5.22 -12.67
N SER A 175 0.77 -5.98 -13.69
CA SER A 175 0.38 -7.39 -13.83
C SER A 175 0.97 -8.28 -12.74
N THR A 176 2.21 -8.01 -12.31
CA THR A 176 2.82 -8.74 -11.18
C THR A 176 2.06 -8.53 -9.87
N ALA A 177 1.46 -7.34 -9.69
CA ALA A 177 0.60 -7.05 -8.55
C ALA A 177 -0.64 -7.96 -8.50
N ARG A 178 -1.28 -8.12 -9.65
CA ARG A 178 -2.48 -8.96 -9.76
C ARG A 178 -2.18 -10.42 -9.47
N ASN A 179 -1.06 -10.94 -9.99
CA ASN A 179 -0.68 -12.34 -9.85
C ASN A 179 -0.21 -12.70 -8.42
N ALA A 180 0.39 -11.74 -7.69
CA ALA A 180 0.78 -11.97 -6.30
C ALA A 180 -0.42 -12.09 -5.33
N THR A 181 -1.65 -11.75 -5.78
CA THR A 181 -2.88 -11.94 -5.01
C THR A 181 -3.37 -13.41 -5.07
N THR A 182 -2.87 -14.18 -6.04
CA THR A 182 -3.23 -15.60 -6.25
C THR A 182 -2.23 -16.55 -5.59
N ALA A 183 -1.09 -16.06 -5.06
CA ALA A 183 -0.11 -16.89 -4.37
C ALA A 183 -0.61 -17.25 -2.96
N PRO A 184 -0.52 -18.53 -2.52
CA PRO A 184 -0.87 -18.93 -1.17
C PRO A 184 0.01 -18.21 -0.16
N GLN A 185 -0.60 -17.77 0.94
CA GLN A 185 0.07 -17.15 2.08
C GLN A 185 1.16 -18.09 2.61
N PRO A 186 2.40 -17.60 2.89
CA PRO A 186 3.43 -18.46 3.43
C PRO A 186 2.97 -19.07 4.77
N PRO A 187 3.25 -20.36 5.06
CA PRO A 187 2.92 -20.99 6.31
C PRO A 187 3.77 -20.38 7.43
N GLY A 188 3.16 -19.68 8.38
CA GLY A 188 3.89 -19.07 9.50
C GLY A 188 3.17 -17.98 10.26
N ALA A 189 1.83 -17.94 10.25
CA ALA A 189 1.11 -17.15 11.26
C ALA A 189 1.00 -17.98 12.55
N PRO A 190 1.45 -17.48 13.72
CA PRO A 190 1.25 -18.20 14.97
C PRO A 190 -0.25 -18.31 15.26
N PRO A 191 -0.72 -19.45 15.85
CA PRO A 191 -2.12 -19.63 16.20
C PRO A 191 -2.52 -18.58 17.25
N GLY A 192 -3.73 -18.04 17.07
CA GLY A 192 -4.30 -17.05 17.95
C GLY A 192 -4.28 -17.50 19.41
N TYR A 193 -3.90 -16.60 20.28
CA TYR A 193 -4.16 -16.74 21.71
C TYR A 193 -5.67 -16.69 21.93
N GLY A 194 -6.25 -17.89 22.06
CA GLY A 194 -7.56 -18.06 22.65
C GLY A 194 -7.45 -17.75 24.12
N GLY A 195 -8.10 -16.68 24.56
CA GLY A 195 -8.28 -16.36 25.95
C GLY A 195 -9.16 -17.42 26.60
N ALA A 196 -8.68 -18.02 27.68
CA ALA A 196 -9.46 -18.79 28.62
C ALA A 196 -9.59 -17.99 29.91
N ALA A 197 -10.81 -18.06 30.46
CA ALA A 197 -11.30 -17.70 31.78
C ALA A 197 -11.43 -16.21 32.10
#